data_c15868dbba27fa6fc6fddc78fbf1111a
#
_entry.id   c15868dbba27fa6fc6fddc78fbf1111a
#
_cell.length_a   1.000
_cell.length_b   1.000
_cell.length_c   1.000
_cell.angle_alpha   90.00
_cell.angle_beta   90.00
_cell.angle_gamma   90.00
#
_symmetry.space_group_name_H-M   'P 1'
#
loop_
_entity.id
_entity.type
_entity.pdbx_description
1 polymer ?
#
loop_
_entity_poly.entity_id
_entity_poly.type
_entity_poly.pdbx_seq_one_letter_code
_entity_poly.pdbx_strand_id
1 'polypeptide(L)'
;MDDKEKNAEVAKAIKLPDLASYMQVVIKQLEIDKKWSAVHTYTYTLKSVTEFYGGKGTPVPIDEAFTSGRLKEYEEWMRLEGTRNRKTDKKRSDRKHGVPKGLSLNTISTYMRTLKAVYNRLADKKILPYNPKLFDNVYTKVESQTKRALDTKQMNTLLH
;
A
#
# COMPACT_ATOMS: atom_id res chain seq x y z
N MET A 1 16.15 -16.66 -34.60
CA MET A 1 15.90 -16.09 -33.29
C MET A 1 16.78 -16.74 -32.27
N ASP A 2 17.54 -15.94 -31.58
CA ASP A 2 18.40 -16.36 -30.47
C ASP A 2 17.53 -16.82 -29.30
N ASP A 3 17.99 -17.77 -28.49
CA ASP A 3 17.25 -18.27 -27.33
C ASP A 3 16.96 -17.16 -26.31
N LYS A 4 17.83 -16.15 -26.22
CA LYS A 4 17.62 -14.96 -25.38
C LYS A 4 16.45 -14.09 -25.86
N GLU A 5 16.27 -13.96 -27.17
CA GLU A 5 15.15 -13.23 -27.75
C GLU A 5 13.83 -13.96 -27.57
N LYS A 6 13.82 -15.29 -27.72
CA LYS A 6 12.66 -16.12 -27.41
C LYS A 6 12.28 -16.03 -25.95
N ASN A 7 13.24 -16.07 -25.02
CA ASN A 7 13.00 -15.93 -23.60
C ASN A 7 12.49 -14.53 -23.24
N ALA A 8 12.98 -13.48 -23.89
CA ALA A 8 12.50 -12.12 -23.71
C ALA A 8 11.08 -11.94 -24.26
N GLU A 9 10.74 -12.56 -25.39
CA GLU A 9 9.37 -12.54 -25.93
C GLU A 9 8.41 -13.35 -25.07
N VAL A 10 8.84 -14.50 -24.57
CA VAL A 10 8.06 -15.31 -23.62
C VAL A 10 7.89 -14.55 -22.30
N ALA A 11 8.92 -13.87 -21.82
CA ALA A 11 8.82 -13.03 -20.63
C ALA A 11 7.92 -11.80 -20.84
N LYS A 12 7.88 -11.24 -22.06
CA LYS A 12 6.95 -10.16 -22.42
C LYS A 12 5.53 -10.68 -22.65
N ALA A 13 5.39 -11.91 -23.17
CA ALA A 13 4.09 -12.56 -23.35
C ALA A 13 3.50 -13.06 -22.04
N ILE A 14 4.35 -13.50 -21.10
CA ILE A 14 3.98 -13.70 -19.71
C ILE A 14 4.01 -12.31 -19.08
N LYS A 15 2.95 -11.55 -19.29
CA LYS A 15 2.82 -10.22 -18.68
C LYS A 15 3.11 -10.32 -17.20
N LEU A 16 3.94 -9.40 -16.70
CA LEU A 16 4.01 -9.17 -15.26
C LEU A 16 2.59 -9.06 -14.73
N PRO A 17 2.24 -9.81 -13.69
CA PRO A 17 0.89 -9.75 -13.17
C PRO A 17 0.57 -8.31 -12.77
N ASP A 18 -0.64 -7.88 -13.07
CA ASP A 18 -1.16 -6.62 -12.58
C ASP A 18 -1.08 -6.61 -11.04
N LEU A 19 -0.77 -5.47 -10.45
CA LEU A 19 -0.64 -5.35 -8.99
C LEU A 19 -1.93 -5.75 -8.29
N ALA A 20 -3.09 -5.34 -8.82
CA ALA A 20 -4.38 -5.71 -8.26
C ALA A 20 -4.58 -7.22 -8.25
N SER A 21 -4.28 -7.89 -9.35
CA SER A 21 -4.38 -9.35 -9.46
C SER A 21 -3.43 -10.05 -8.49
N TYR A 22 -2.20 -9.57 -8.38
CA TYR A 22 -1.22 -10.13 -7.46
C TYR A 22 -1.65 -9.96 -5.99
N MET A 23 -2.11 -8.78 -5.62
CA MET A 23 -2.61 -8.53 -4.26
C MET A 23 -3.83 -9.38 -3.93
N GLN A 24 -4.71 -9.63 -4.89
CA GLN A 24 -5.84 -10.54 -4.71
C GLN A 24 -5.40 -11.97 -4.39
N VAL A 25 -4.36 -12.45 -5.06
CA VAL A 25 -3.76 -13.76 -4.77
C VAL A 25 -3.21 -13.81 -3.34
N VAL A 26 -2.49 -12.76 -2.93
CA VAL A 26 -1.97 -12.66 -1.56
C VAL A 26 -3.12 -12.64 -0.53
N ILE A 27 -4.18 -11.87 -0.81
CA ILE A 27 -5.36 -11.79 0.07
C ILE A 27 -6.02 -13.17 0.22
N LYS A 28 -6.19 -13.91 -0.86
CA LYS A 28 -6.76 -15.26 -0.81
C LYS A 28 -5.90 -16.19 0.05
N GLN A 29 -4.59 -16.09 -0.07
CA GLN A 29 -3.70 -16.88 0.78
C GLN A 29 -3.82 -16.50 2.26
N LEU A 30 -3.93 -15.21 2.54
CA LEU A 30 -4.14 -14.73 3.91
C LEU A 30 -5.49 -15.20 4.49
N GLU A 31 -6.53 -15.27 3.67
CA GLU A 31 -7.83 -15.83 4.07
C GLU A 31 -7.72 -17.32 4.42
N ILE A 32 -7.01 -18.09 3.60
CA ILE A 32 -6.74 -19.51 3.85
C ILE A 32 -6.00 -19.68 5.18
N ASP A 33 -5.02 -18.81 5.44
CA ASP A 33 -4.23 -18.81 6.67
C ASP A 33 -4.99 -18.20 7.87
N LYS A 34 -6.23 -17.75 7.68
CA LYS A 34 -7.10 -17.13 8.68
C LYS A 34 -6.51 -15.88 9.33
N LYS A 35 -5.67 -15.15 8.60
CA LYS A 35 -5.07 -13.88 9.04
C LYS A 35 -5.99 -12.70 8.70
N TRP A 36 -7.11 -12.61 9.39
CA TRP A 36 -8.20 -11.68 9.05
C TRP A 36 -7.81 -10.22 9.17
N SER A 37 -6.98 -9.86 10.14
CA SER A 37 -6.48 -8.48 10.27
C SER A 37 -5.66 -8.06 9.05
N ALA A 38 -4.77 -8.94 8.59
CA ALA A 38 -3.99 -8.70 7.38
C ALA A 38 -4.89 -8.64 6.13
N VAL A 39 -5.90 -9.52 6.04
CA VAL A 39 -6.89 -9.49 4.95
C VAL A 39 -7.53 -8.12 4.84
N HIS A 40 -8.00 -7.56 5.96
CA HIS A 40 -8.58 -6.21 5.99
C HIS A 40 -7.60 -5.15 5.48
N THR A 41 -6.39 -5.14 6.01
CA THR A 41 -5.37 -4.16 5.65
C THR A 41 -5.02 -4.23 4.17
N TYR A 42 -4.79 -5.42 3.64
CA TYR A 42 -4.47 -5.62 2.22
C TYR A 42 -5.64 -5.24 1.32
N THR A 43 -6.87 -5.58 1.71
CA THR A 43 -8.07 -5.25 0.94
C THR A 43 -8.27 -3.74 0.83
N TYR A 44 -8.14 -3.00 1.93
CA TYR A 44 -8.27 -1.55 1.92
C TYR A 44 -7.12 -0.87 1.17
N THR A 45 -5.90 -1.40 1.29
CA THR A 45 -4.75 -0.90 0.53
C THR A 45 -4.98 -1.08 -0.97
N LEU A 46 -5.43 -2.26 -1.38
CA LEU A 46 -5.75 -2.55 -2.79
C LEU A 46 -6.81 -1.60 -3.32
N LYS A 47 -7.87 -1.37 -2.56
CA LYS A 47 -8.93 -0.44 -2.94
C LYS A 47 -8.40 0.98 -3.14
N SER A 48 -7.57 1.45 -2.22
CA SER A 48 -6.96 2.79 -2.30
C SER A 48 -6.06 2.93 -3.53
N VAL A 49 -5.18 1.96 -3.77
CA VAL A 49 -4.29 1.95 -4.94
C VAL A 49 -5.10 1.94 -6.23
N THR A 50 -6.14 1.12 -6.30
CA THR A 50 -7.00 1.02 -7.46
C THR A 50 -7.71 2.36 -7.74
N GLU A 51 -8.20 3.04 -6.72
CA GLU A 51 -8.79 4.37 -6.86
C GLU A 51 -7.79 5.39 -7.41
N PHE A 52 -6.54 5.34 -6.91
CA PHE A 52 -5.49 6.23 -7.40
C PHE A 52 -5.22 6.05 -8.89
N TYR A 53 -5.24 4.81 -9.38
CA TYR A 53 -4.98 4.50 -10.79
C TYR A 53 -6.20 4.67 -11.70
N GLY A 54 -7.36 5.07 -11.18
CA GLY A 54 -8.53 5.39 -11.99
C GLY A 54 -9.79 4.58 -11.69
N GLY A 55 -9.73 3.69 -10.72
CA GLY A 55 -10.86 2.90 -10.27
C GLY A 55 -10.81 1.43 -10.66
N LYS A 56 -11.88 0.71 -10.30
CA LYS A 56 -11.98 -0.72 -10.55
C LYS A 56 -11.89 -1.04 -12.04
N GLY A 57 -11.04 -2.00 -12.38
CA GLY A 57 -10.81 -2.42 -13.76
C GLY A 57 -9.68 -1.68 -14.46
N THR A 58 -9.13 -0.62 -13.87
CA THR A 58 -7.95 0.05 -14.42
C THR A 58 -6.71 -0.79 -14.15
N PRO A 59 -5.87 -1.07 -15.16
CA PRO A 59 -4.65 -1.83 -14.94
C PRO A 59 -3.65 -1.05 -14.08
N VAL A 60 -2.98 -1.75 -13.18
CA VAL A 60 -1.93 -1.21 -12.31
C VAL A 60 -0.64 -1.97 -12.61
N PRO A 61 0.18 -1.48 -13.55
CA PRO A 61 1.43 -2.16 -13.90
C PRO A 61 2.38 -2.22 -12.70
N ILE A 62 2.87 -3.40 -12.38
CA ILE A 62 3.74 -3.62 -11.21
C ILE A 62 5.04 -2.82 -11.32
N ASP A 63 5.65 -2.80 -12.49
CA ASP A 63 6.90 -2.10 -12.74
C ASP A 63 6.77 -0.59 -12.58
N GLU A 64 5.64 0.00 -13.00
CA GLU A 64 5.36 1.42 -12.82
C GLU A 64 4.96 1.76 -11.38
N ALA A 65 4.16 0.91 -10.75
CA ALA A 65 3.67 1.15 -9.40
C ALA A 65 4.81 1.22 -8.38
N PHE A 66 5.82 0.38 -8.55
CA PHE A 66 6.97 0.32 -7.65
C PHE A 66 8.14 1.14 -8.18
N THR A 67 7.89 2.42 -8.43
CA THR A 67 8.91 3.44 -8.68
C THR A 67 8.82 4.50 -7.60
N SER A 68 9.95 5.13 -7.28
CA SER A 68 10.00 6.18 -6.25
C SER A 68 9.06 7.34 -6.57
N GLY A 69 9.02 7.78 -7.83
CA GLY A 69 8.14 8.85 -8.28
C GLY A 69 6.67 8.52 -8.13
N ARG A 70 6.27 7.32 -8.54
CA ARG A 70 4.87 6.87 -8.47
C ARG A 70 4.39 6.70 -7.03
N LEU A 71 5.23 6.15 -6.18
CA LEU A 71 4.93 6.01 -4.76
C LEU A 71 4.75 7.37 -4.08
N LYS A 72 5.56 8.35 -4.46
CA LYS A 72 5.44 9.71 -3.94
C LYS A 72 4.15 10.39 -4.43
N GLU A 73 3.80 10.23 -5.69
CA GLU A 73 2.52 10.72 -6.25
C GLU A 73 1.32 10.10 -5.53
N TYR A 74 1.39 8.79 -5.26
CA TYR A 74 0.36 8.08 -4.53
C TYR A 74 0.23 8.61 -3.09
N GLU A 75 1.34 8.86 -2.40
CA GLU A 75 1.32 9.45 -1.07
C GLU A 75 0.65 10.83 -1.06
N GLU A 76 1.00 11.69 -2.00
CA GLU A 76 0.41 13.02 -2.11
C GLU A 76 -1.08 12.95 -2.44
N TRP A 77 -1.46 12.05 -3.35
CA TRP A 77 -2.86 11.80 -3.65
C TRP A 77 -3.63 11.34 -2.42
N MET A 78 -3.05 10.43 -1.64
CA MET A 78 -3.69 9.97 -0.39
C MET A 78 -3.91 11.11 0.60
N ARG A 79 -2.97 12.02 0.71
CA ARG A 79 -3.08 13.18 1.62
C ARG A 79 -4.22 14.12 1.22
N LEU A 80 -4.42 14.33 -0.08
CA LEU A 80 -5.33 15.34 -0.60
C LEU A 80 -6.67 14.78 -1.02
N GLU A 81 -6.68 13.63 -1.69
CA GLU A 81 -7.84 13.08 -2.38
C GLU A 81 -8.28 11.71 -1.86
N GLY A 82 -7.48 11.05 -1.03
CA GLY A 82 -7.77 9.71 -0.56
C GLY A 82 -9.14 9.61 0.10
N THR A 83 -9.91 8.59 -0.27
CA THR A 83 -11.26 8.39 0.25
C THR A 83 -11.21 7.61 1.57
N ARG A 84 -11.86 8.15 2.59
CA ARG A 84 -11.98 7.49 3.88
C ARG A 84 -13.06 6.41 3.84
N ASN A 85 -12.72 5.21 4.30
CA ASN A 85 -13.60 4.03 4.24
C ASN A 85 -14.31 3.74 5.58
N ARG A 86 -14.46 4.73 6.45
CA ARG A 86 -15.09 4.53 7.76
C ARG A 86 -16.61 4.58 7.67
N LYS A 87 -17.28 3.64 8.32
CA LYS A 87 -18.75 3.66 8.46
C LYS A 87 -19.26 4.97 9.08
N THR A 88 -18.48 5.57 9.96
CA THR A 88 -18.79 6.88 10.58
C THR A 88 -18.76 8.02 9.58
N ASP A 89 -17.96 7.91 8.53
CA ASP A 89 -17.85 8.96 7.52
C ASP A 89 -19.04 8.95 6.55
N LYS A 90 -19.70 7.79 6.37
CA LYS A 90 -20.96 7.72 5.62
C LYS A 90 -22.08 8.54 6.29
N LYS A 91 -22.15 8.53 7.62
CA LYS A 91 -23.10 9.38 8.37
C LYS A 91 -22.76 10.86 8.28
N ARG A 92 -21.48 11.20 8.03
CA ARG A 92 -21.03 12.58 7.84
C ARG A 92 -21.30 13.10 6.42
N SER A 93 -21.48 12.22 5.43
CA SER A 93 -21.83 12.66 4.07
C SER A 93 -23.18 13.35 3.99
N ASP A 94 -24.07 13.10 4.96
CA ASP A 94 -25.36 13.78 5.07
C ASP A 94 -25.26 15.19 5.66
N ARG A 95 -24.04 15.61 6.07
CA ARG A 95 -23.80 16.94 6.61
C ARG A 95 -23.45 17.93 5.50
N LYS A 96 -23.76 19.21 5.72
CA LYS A 96 -23.60 20.33 4.78
C LYS A 96 -22.20 20.45 4.11
N HIS A 97 -21.17 19.79 4.62
CA HIS A 97 -19.79 19.95 4.13
C HIS A 97 -19.21 18.69 3.46
N GLY A 98 -20.01 17.63 3.26
CA GLY A 98 -19.58 16.41 2.61
C GLY A 98 -18.57 15.59 3.45
N VAL A 99 -18.07 14.49 2.88
CA VAL A 99 -17.05 13.65 3.51
C VAL A 99 -15.69 14.34 3.33
N PRO A 100 -14.91 14.55 4.43
CA PRO A 100 -13.57 15.10 4.29
C PRO A 100 -12.70 14.18 3.42
N LYS A 101 -12.05 14.76 2.43
CA LYS A 101 -11.08 14.07 1.60
C LYS A 101 -9.71 14.06 2.28
N GLY A 102 -8.91 13.09 1.90
CA GLY A 102 -7.57 12.94 2.45
C GLY A 102 -7.51 11.96 3.61
N LEU A 103 -6.46 11.17 3.64
CA LEU A 103 -6.22 10.14 4.65
C LEU A 103 -5.28 10.65 5.74
N SER A 104 -5.41 10.12 6.95
CA SER A 104 -4.49 10.41 8.05
C SER A 104 -3.10 9.83 7.76
N LEU A 105 -2.08 10.38 8.41
CA LEU A 105 -0.71 9.88 8.27
C LEU A 105 -0.59 8.41 8.70
N ASN A 106 -1.33 8.00 9.73
CA ASN A 106 -1.35 6.59 10.15
C ASN A 106 -1.89 5.67 9.07
N THR A 107 -2.95 6.07 8.39
CA THR A 107 -3.53 5.29 7.28
C THR A 107 -2.56 5.23 6.09
N ILE A 108 -1.96 6.36 5.72
CA ILE A 108 -0.96 6.44 4.66
C ILE A 108 0.22 5.52 4.98
N SER A 109 0.74 5.59 6.20
CA SER A 109 1.83 4.73 6.65
C SER A 109 1.46 3.24 6.56
N THR A 110 0.26 2.88 6.98
CA THR A 110 -0.24 1.51 6.91
C THR A 110 -0.28 0.99 5.47
N TYR A 111 -0.81 1.79 4.56
CA TYR A 111 -0.89 1.41 3.14
C TYR A 111 0.49 1.33 2.50
N MET A 112 1.38 2.25 2.81
CA MET A 112 2.75 2.22 2.29
C MET A 112 3.54 1.02 2.81
N ARG A 113 3.39 0.68 4.09
CA ARG A 113 4.03 -0.52 4.66
C ARG A 113 3.48 -1.80 4.05
N THR A 114 2.19 -1.83 3.75
CA THR A 114 1.56 -2.97 3.06
C THR A 114 2.11 -3.13 1.66
N LEU A 115 2.24 -2.02 0.90
CA LEU A 115 2.86 -2.04 -0.42
C LEU A 115 4.32 -2.47 -0.36
N LYS A 116 5.05 -2.05 0.67
CA LYS A 116 6.43 -2.49 0.88
C LYS A 116 6.51 -4.00 1.11
N ALA A 117 5.59 -4.57 1.89
CA ALA A 117 5.51 -6.02 2.08
C ALA A 117 5.21 -6.77 0.77
N VAL A 118 4.30 -6.23 -0.05
CA VAL A 118 4.01 -6.79 -1.39
C VAL A 118 5.25 -6.70 -2.28
N TYR A 119 5.92 -5.56 -2.28
CA TYR A 119 7.15 -5.37 -3.03
C TYR A 119 8.24 -6.36 -2.63
N ASN A 120 8.43 -6.57 -1.33
CA ASN A 120 9.41 -7.54 -0.84
C ASN A 120 9.09 -8.97 -1.32
N ARG A 121 7.82 -9.35 -1.35
CA ARG A 121 7.39 -10.64 -1.90
C ARG A 121 7.70 -10.76 -3.39
N LEU A 122 7.46 -9.70 -4.15
CA LEU A 122 7.76 -9.66 -5.59
C LEU A 122 9.26 -9.74 -5.86
N ALA A 123 10.06 -9.06 -5.04
CA ALA A 123 11.52 -9.10 -5.12
C ALA A 123 12.06 -10.49 -4.76
N ASP A 124 11.53 -11.13 -3.71
CA ASP A 124 11.90 -12.48 -3.31
C ASP A 124 11.61 -13.51 -4.40
N LYS A 125 10.52 -13.34 -5.13
CA LYS A 125 10.18 -14.18 -6.29
C LYS A 125 10.91 -13.77 -7.57
N LYS A 126 11.80 -12.80 -7.51
CA LYS A 126 12.56 -12.26 -8.66
C LYS A 126 11.69 -11.72 -9.79
N ILE A 127 10.46 -11.31 -9.47
CA ILE A 127 9.56 -10.66 -10.43
C ILE A 127 10.00 -9.21 -10.64
N LEU A 128 10.47 -8.54 -9.58
CA LEU A 128 11.03 -7.19 -9.63
C LEU A 128 12.44 -7.17 -9.04
N PRO A 129 13.32 -6.28 -9.52
CA PRO A 129 14.61 -6.07 -8.89
C PRO A 129 14.42 -5.44 -7.50
N TYR A 130 15.23 -5.87 -6.53
CA TYR A 130 15.18 -5.34 -5.18
C TYR A 130 15.93 -4.02 -5.06
N ASN A 131 15.24 -2.98 -4.62
CA ASN A 131 15.83 -1.69 -4.30
C ASN A 131 15.51 -1.35 -2.84
N PRO A 132 16.51 -1.40 -1.93
CA PRO A 132 16.27 -1.14 -0.50
C PRO A 132 15.84 0.31 -0.21
N LYS A 133 16.08 1.24 -1.14
CA LYS A 133 15.78 2.66 -0.96
C LYS A 133 14.47 3.10 -1.60
N LEU A 134 13.71 2.17 -2.19
CA LEU A 134 12.50 2.50 -2.93
C LEU A 134 11.47 3.26 -2.08
N PHE A 135 11.32 2.89 -0.82
CA PHE A 135 10.34 3.48 0.10
C PHE A 135 10.90 4.57 1.02
N ASP A 136 12.15 5.00 0.82
CA ASP A 136 12.78 5.99 1.69
C ASP A 136 12.13 7.36 1.67
N ASN A 137 11.54 7.74 0.53
CA ASN A 137 10.93 9.06 0.33
C ASN A 137 9.44 9.12 0.66
N VAL A 138 8.86 8.01 1.09
CA VAL A 138 7.44 7.94 1.45
C VAL A 138 7.26 7.64 2.93
N TYR A 139 6.11 8.02 3.46
CA TYR A 139 5.85 7.93 4.89
C TYR A 139 5.51 6.50 5.30
N THR A 140 6.37 5.87 6.10
CA THR A 140 6.19 4.52 6.62
C THR A 140 6.33 4.44 8.15
N LYS A 141 6.35 5.57 8.83
CA LYS A 141 6.60 5.66 10.27
C LYS A 141 5.36 5.35 11.11
N VAL A 142 5.57 4.92 12.33
CA VAL A 142 4.52 4.63 13.32
C VAL A 142 4.74 5.57 14.52
N GLU A 143 4.41 6.86 14.33
CA GLU A 143 4.68 7.89 15.32
C GLU A 143 3.85 7.77 16.59
N SER A 144 2.56 7.40 16.47
CA SER A 144 1.65 7.37 17.63
C SER A 144 2.09 6.36 18.70
N GLN A 145 2.59 5.20 18.32
CA GLN A 145 3.07 4.19 19.25
C GLN A 145 4.40 4.62 19.90
N THR A 146 5.27 5.25 19.14
CA THR A 146 6.55 5.77 19.63
C THR A 146 6.33 6.86 20.66
N LYS A 147 5.40 7.79 20.45
CA LYS A 147 5.05 8.84 21.41
C LYS A 147 4.54 8.29 22.72
N ARG A 148 3.65 7.29 22.69
CA ARG A 148 3.13 6.65 23.90
C ARG A 148 4.22 5.96 24.72
N ALA A 149 5.14 5.26 24.05
CA ALA A 149 6.26 4.60 24.72
C ALA A 149 7.20 5.60 25.37
N LEU A 150 7.48 6.73 24.71
CA LEU A 150 8.30 7.80 25.27
C LEU A 150 7.63 8.46 26.48
N ASP A 151 6.34 8.77 26.39
CA ASP A 151 5.60 9.39 27.49
C ASP A 151 5.59 8.51 28.73
N THR A 152 5.39 7.21 28.57
CA THR A 152 5.44 6.25 29.69
C THR A 152 6.83 6.20 30.33
N LYS A 153 7.89 6.18 29.51
CA LYS A 153 9.28 6.20 29.99
C LYS A 153 9.63 7.51 30.69
N GLN A 154 9.19 8.65 30.13
CA GLN A 154 9.41 9.95 30.71
C GLN A 154 8.70 10.08 32.06
N MET A 155 7.47 9.62 32.20
CA MET A 155 6.74 9.63 33.45
C MET A 155 7.44 8.75 34.51
N ASN A 156 7.91 7.56 34.12
CA ASN A 156 8.65 6.67 35.04
C ASN A 156 9.98 7.29 35.49
N THR A 157 10.66 8.01 34.60
CA THR A 157 11.92 8.71 34.93
C THR A 157 11.66 9.89 35.87
N LEU A 158 10.56 10.63 35.71
CA LEU A 158 10.18 11.73 36.57
C LEU A 158 9.73 11.29 37.96
N LEU A 159 9.17 10.11 38.11
CA LEU A 159 8.70 9.53 39.38
C LEU A 159 9.82 8.87 40.19
N HIS A 160 10.96 8.70 39.63
CA HIS A 160 12.15 8.13 40.25
C HIS A 160 13.31 9.12 40.25
#